data_fdd9adafd7e53a6ec98ea283db996041
#
_entry.id   fdd9adafd7e53a6ec98ea283db996041
#
_cell.length_a   1.000
_cell.length_b   1.000
_cell.length_c   1.000
_cell.angle_alpha   90.00
_cell.angle_beta   90.00
_cell.angle_gamma   90.00
#
_symmetry.space_group_name_H-M   'P 1'
#
loop_
_entity.id
_entity.type
_entity.pdbx_description
1 polymer ?
#
loop_
_entity_poly.entity_id
_entity_poly.type
_entity_poly.pdbx_seq_one_letter_code
_entity_poly.pdbx_strand_id
1 'polypeptide(L)'
;MIEHEVDLGFVGEPTRVDPKLISGLLASETEDWVPVIAPIGVAEDGQTYNINADTVAGAVAGALNAKRMLLLTDVAGVKDANGELIRQMSLEEAQALIDNGVATGGMIPKLETAMAAVRAGVEAVVILDGRRPHAMLVELFTEFGAGTLVKAS
;
A
#
# COMPACT_ATOMS: atom_id res chain seq x y z
N MET A 1 -33.23 11.88 -5.25
CA MET A 1 -32.23 12.46 -4.35
C MET A 1 -31.16 13.07 -5.23
N ILE A 2 -30.87 14.36 -5.07
CA ILE A 2 -29.78 15.02 -5.82
C ILE A 2 -28.53 14.67 -5.03
N GLU A 3 -27.67 13.79 -5.57
CA GLU A 3 -26.32 13.62 -5.04
C GLU A 3 -25.60 14.97 -5.27
N HIS A 4 -25.28 15.66 -4.19
CA HIS A 4 -24.37 16.78 -4.29
C HIS A 4 -22.97 16.21 -4.53
N GLU A 5 -22.44 16.43 -5.70
CA GLU A 5 -21.02 16.22 -6.00
C GLU A 5 -20.22 17.03 -4.97
N VAL A 6 -19.50 16.36 -4.09
CA VAL A 6 -18.62 17.03 -3.12
C VAL A 6 -17.37 17.42 -3.87
N ASP A 7 -17.14 18.72 -4.03
CA ASP A 7 -15.87 19.23 -4.56
C ASP A 7 -14.75 18.89 -3.56
N LEU A 8 -13.89 17.95 -3.92
CA LEU A 8 -12.74 17.51 -3.12
C LEU A 8 -11.51 18.41 -3.33
N GLY A 9 -11.63 19.48 -4.13
CA GLY A 9 -10.52 20.35 -4.50
C GLY A 9 -9.49 19.64 -5.37
N PHE A 10 -8.21 19.99 -5.18
CA PHE A 10 -7.11 19.43 -5.99
C PHE A 10 -6.69 18.04 -5.49
N VAL A 11 -7.51 17.04 -5.80
CA VAL A 11 -7.23 15.61 -5.56
C VAL A 11 -6.92 14.94 -6.90
N GLY A 12 -5.96 14.02 -6.92
CA GLY A 12 -5.55 13.32 -8.14
C GLY A 12 -5.04 11.92 -7.88
N GLU A 13 -4.70 11.23 -8.97
CA GLU A 13 -4.06 9.93 -8.95
C GLU A 13 -2.72 9.96 -9.70
N PRO A 14 -1.70 9.19 -9.28
CA PRO A 14 -0.41 9.17 -9.95
C PRO A 14 -0.52 8.45 -11.29
N THR A 15 -0.23 9.14 -12.38
CA THR A 15 -0.16 8.55 -13.72
C THR A 15 1.24 8.07 -14.08
N ARG A 16 2.26 8.62 -13.43
CA ARG A 16 3.68 8.28 -13.64
C ARG A 16 4.48 8.53 -12.37
N VAL A 17 5.39 7.62 -12.05
CA VAL A 17 6.42 7.78 -11.03
C VAL A 17 7.79 7.69 -11.72
N ASP A 18 8.67 8.67 -11.50
CA ASP A 18 10.08 8.58 -11.91
C ASP A 18 10.93 8.14 -10.70
N PRO A 19 11.42 6.89 -10.67
CA PRO A 19 12.14 6.36 -9.53
C PRO A 19 13.61 6.82 -9.46
N LYS A 20 14.14 7.53 -10.46
CA LYS A 20 15.59 7.82 -10.61
C LYS A 20 16.20 8.48 -9.38
N LEU A 21 15.54 9.51 -8.83
CA LEU A 21 16.05 10.21 -7.66
C LEU A 21 16.08 9.28 -6.43
N ILE A 22 15.00 8.55 -6.19
CA ILE A 22 14.89 7.63 -5.05
C ILE A 22 15.91 6.51 -5.18
N SER A 23 16.00 5.90 -6.38
CA SER A 23 16.98 4.84 -6.65
C SER A 23 18.42 5.33 -6.50
N GLY A 24 18.71 6.57 -6.92
CA GLY A 24 20.02 7.19 -6.74
C GLY A 24 20.39 7.40 -5.28
N LEU A 25 19.44 7.84 -4.44
CA LEU A 25 19.65 7.97 -3.00
C LEU A 25 19.89 6.61 -2.33
N LEU A 26 19.07 5.61 -2.69
CA LEU A 26 19.18 4.25 -2.13
C LEU A 26 20.45 3.51 -2.59
N ALA A 27 21.03 3.89 -3.73
CA ALA A 27 22.27 3.31 -4.25
C ALA A 27 23.54 4.03 -3.76
N SER A 28 23.42 5.00 -2.85
CA SER A 28 24.59 5.71 -2.32
C SER A 28 25.50 4.75 -1.55
N GLU A 29 26.78 4.75 -1.88
CA GLU A 29 27.81 3.95 -1.19
C GLU A 29 28.41 4.69 0.02
N THR A 30 28.12 5.97 0.15
CA THR A 30 28.73 6.83 1.19
C THR A 30 27.81 7.17 2.34
N GLU A 31 26.49 7.07 2.13
CA GLU A 31 25.49 7.45 3.13
C GLU A 31 24.25 6.56 3.06
N ASP A 32 23.70 6.20 4.21
CA ASP A 32 22.44 5.45 4.32
C ASP A 32 21.26 6.43 4.32
N TRP A 33 20.58 6.55 3.19
CA TRP A 33 19.40 7.39 3.04
C TRP A 33 18.12 6.62 3.30
N VAL A 34 17.20 7.28 4.01
CA VAL A 34 15.79 6.85 4.14
C VAL A 34 14.90 7.92 3.51
N PRO A 35 14.52 7.79 2.23
CA PRO A 35 13.65 8.75 1.57
C PRO A 35 12.26 8.81 2.23
N VAL A 36 11.80 10.00 2.60
CA VAL A 36 10.43 10.25 3.08
C VAL A 36 9.68 11.02 2.02
N ILE A 37 8.56 10.46 1.53
CA ILE A 37 7.82 10.95 0.38
C ILE A 37 6.44 11.40 0.83
N ALA A 38 6.11 12.69 0.59
CA ALA A 38 4.76 13.19 0.79
C ALA A 38 3.82 12.71 -0.33
N PRO A 39 2.54 12.43 -0.06
CA PRO A 39 1.58 11.98 -1.05
C PRO A 39 1.03 13.16 -1.88
N ILE A 40 1.93 13.85 -2.58
CA ILE A 40 1.65 15.02 -3.43
C ILE A 40 2.15 14.72 -4.84
N GLY A 41 1.26 14.89 -5.82
CA GLY A 41 1.60 14.84 -7.24
C GLY A 41 1.70 16.24 -7.85
N VAL A 42 2.40 16.34 -8.97
CA VAL A 42 2.51 17.56 -9.76
C VAL A 42 2.12 17.26 -11.20
N ALA A 43 1.16 17.99 -11.75
CA ALA A 43 0.78 17.89 -13.15
C ALA A 43 1.78 18.63 -14.06
N GLU A 44 1.68 18.45 -15.37
CA GLU A 44 2.59 19.05 -16.35
C GLU A 44 2.56 20.57 -16.35
N ASP A 45 1.45 21.19 -15.97
CA ASP A 45 1.28 22.64 -15.83
C ASP A 45 1.83 23.19 -14.50
N GLY A 46 2.35 22.32 -13.63
CA GLY A 46 2.88 22.66 -12.31
C GLY A 46 1.83 22.68 -11.18
N GLN A 47 0.56 22.39 -11.46
CA GLN A 47 -0.47 22.29 -10.43
C GLN A 47 -0.18 21.11 -9.51
N THR A 48 -0.24 21.33 -8.20
CA THR A 48 -0.08 20.29 -7.18
C THR A 48 -1.43 19.67 -6.80
N TYR A 49 -1.40 18.34 -6.54
CA TYR A 49 -2.57 17.57 -6.16
C TYR A 49 -2.27 16.76 -4.90
N ASN A 50 -3.23 16.73 -4.00
CA ASN A 50 -3.24 15.76 -2.91
C ASN A 50 -3.61 14.39 -3.46
N ILE A 51 -2.86 13.36 -3.09
CA ILE A 51 -3.10 11.98 -3.53
C ILE A 51 -3.30 11.10 -2.31
N ASN A 52 -4.12 10.06 -2.42
CA ASN A 52 -4.24 9.09 -1.35
C ASN A 52 -2.88 8.44 -1.05
N ALA A 53 -2.49 8.39 0.23
CA ALA A 53 -1.16 7.93 0.64
C ALA A 53 -0.90 6.46 0.29
N ASP A 54 -1.92 5.58 0.44
CA ASP A 54 -1.80 4.17 0.08
C ASP A 54 -1.55 4.03 -1.43
N THR A 55 -2.24 4.84 -2.25
CA THR A 55 -2.08 4.87 -3.71
C THR A 55 -0.67 5.32 -4.12
N VAL A 56 -0.15 6.40 -3.52
CA VAL A 56 1.23 6.86 -3.79
C VAL A 56 2.24 5.80 -3.37
N ALA A 57 2.06 5.20 -2.19
CA ALA A 57 2.95 4.15 -1.69
C ALA A 57 3.00 2.96 -2.65
N GLY A 58 1.83 2.51 -3.16
CA GLY A 58 1.74 1.43 -4.16
C GLY A 58 2.44 1.78 -5.47
N ALA A 59 2.20 2.99 -5.99
CA ALA A 59 2.82 3.45 -7.24
C ALA A 59 4.35 3.58 -7.13
N VAL A 60 4.85 4.11 -6.02
CA VAL A 60 6.29 4.23 -5.76
C VAL A 60 6.92 2.85 -5.56
N ALA A 61 6.30 1.98 -4.77
CA ALA A 61 6.79 0.63 -4.54
C ALA A 61 6.88 -0.18 -5.85
N GLY A 62 5.86 -0.07 -6.72
CA GLY A 62 5.86 -0.69 -8.04
C GLY A 62 6.98 -0.15 -8.93
N ALA A 63 7.15 1.18 -9.00
CA ALA A 63 8.19 1.81 -9.81
C ALA A 63 9.63 1.44 -9.36
N LEU A 64 9.80 1.13 -8.08
CA LEU A 64 11.08 0.68 -7.50
C LEU A 64 11.28 -0.84 -7.55
N ASN A 65 10.29 -1.62 -8.01
CA ASN A 65 10.25 -3.08 -7.90
C ASN A 65 10.57 -3.53 -6.46
N ALA A 66 9.88 -2.94 -5.49
CA ALA A 66 10.14 -3.17 -4.09
C ALA A 66 9.88 -4.64 -3.72
N LYS A 67 10.79 -5.25 -2.94
CA LYS A 67 10.59 -6.61 -2.42
C LYS A 67 9.42 -6.68 -1.45
N ARG A 68 9.20 -5.64 -0.67
CA ARG A 68 8.15 -5.59 0.33
C ARG A 68 7.55 -4.19 0.43
N MET A 69 6.24 -4.11 0.45
CA MET A 69 5.49 -2.89 0.81
C MET A 69 4.74 -3.14 2.12
N LEU A 70 4.81 -2.22 3.06
CA LEU A 70 4.09 -2.30 4.33
C LEU A 70 3.01 -1.22 4.39
N LEU A 71 1.75 -1.63 4.45
CA LEU A 71 0.60 -0.75 4.69
C LEU A 71 0.29 -0.74 6.18
N LEU A 72 0.71 0.33 6.86
CA LEU A 72 0.42 0.52 8.27
C LEU A 72 -0.99 1.10 8.43
N THR A 73 -1.82 0.38 9.18
CA THR A 73 -3.24 0.72 9.39
C THR A 73 -3.60 0.64 10.88
N ASP A 74 -4.87 0.82 11.19
CA ASP A 74 -5.43 0.72 12.55
C ASP A 74 -6.08 -0.65 12.85
N VAL A 75 -5.86 -1.64 11.97
CA VAL A 75 -6.34 -3.02 12.17
C VAL A 75 -5.18 -4.01 12.06
N ALA A 76 -5.30 -5.17 12.71
CA ALA A 76 -4.25 -6.18 12.77
C ALA A 76 -3.88 -6.80 11.40
N GLY A 77 -4.75 -6.66 10.41
CA GLY A 77 -4.66 -7.23 9.08
C GLY A 77 -6.04 -7.62 8.57
N VAL A 78 -6.07 -8.47 7.56
CA VAL A 78 -7.32 -8.97 6.95
C VAL A 78 -7.86 -10.15 7.75
N LYS A 79 -9.17 -10.17 7.98
CA LYS A 79 -9.85 -11.25 8.69
C LYS A 79 -10.73 -12.06 7.74
N ASP A 80 -10.87 -13.34 8.05
CA ASP A 80 -11.81 -14.22 7.38
C ASP A 80 -13.26 -14.01 7.89
N ALA A 81 -14.20 -14.81 7.38
CA ALA A 81 -15.62 -14.77 7.77
C ALA A 81 -15.85 -15.12 9.24
N ASN A 82 -14.92 -15.80 9.91
CA ASN A 82 -14.98 -16.17 11.32
C ASN A 82 -14.34 -15.11 12.22
N GLY A 83 -13.75 -14.06 11.63
CA GLY A 83 -13.02 -13.01 12.34
C GLY A 83 -11.57 -13.35 12.67
N GLU A 84 -11.07 -14.49 12.18
CA GLU A 84 -9.67 -14.90 12.37
C GLU A 84 -8.74 -14.19 11.40
N LEU A 85 -7.54 -13.86 11.86
CA LEU A 85 -6.54 -13.17 11.05
C LEU A 85 -5.98 -14.10 9.97
N ILE A 86 -6.10 -13.70 8.71
CA ILE A 86 -5.48 -14.37 7.58
C ILE A 86 -4.01 -13.95 7.52
N ARG A 87 -3.10 -14.90 7.67
CA ARG A 87 -1.67 -14.61 7.68
C ARG A 87 -1.09 -14.34 6.30
N GLN A 88 -1.58 -15.06 5.30
CA GLN A 88 -1.13 -14.95 3.92
C GLN A 88 -2.28 -15.23 2.98
N MET A 89 -2.31 -14.52 1.84
CA MET A 89 -3.28 -14.77 0.77
C MET A 89 -2.70 -14.44 -0.60
N SER A 90 -3.27 -15.07 -1.62
CA SER A 90 -3.04 -14.75 -3.03
C SER A 90 -3.89 -13.56 -3.49
N LEU A 91 -3.64 -13.09 -4.72
CA LEU A 91 -4.48 -12.04 -5.33
C LEU A 91 -5.92 -12.52 -5.55
N GLU A 92 -6.12 -13.79 -5.92
CA GLU A 92 -7.43 -14.41 -6.13
C GLU A 92 -8.22 -14.51 -4.83
N GLU A 93 -7.56 -14.93 -3.75
CA GLU A 93 -8.17 -15.00 -2.42
C GLU A 93 -8.55 -13.59 -1.91
N ALA A 94 -7.68 -12.59 -2.11
CA ALA A 94 -7.97 -11.21 -1.76
C ALA A 94 -9.19 -10.66 -2.52
N GLN A 95 -9.28 -10.93 -3.83
CA GLN A 95 -10.43 -10.55 -4.65
C GLN A 95 -11.70 -11.25 -4.17
N ALA A 96 -11.63 -12.55 -3.88
CA ALA A 96 -12.78 -13.33 -3.39
C ALA A 96 -13.32 -12.78 -2.05
N LEU A 97 -12.47 -12.28 -1.15
CA LEU A 97 -12.93 -11.65 0.10
C LEU A 97 -13.75 -10.36 -0.16
N ILE A 98 -13.39 -9.61 -1.19
CA ILE A 98 -14.14 -8.42 -1.62
C ILE A 98 -15.48 -8.84 -2.25
N ASP A 99 -15.43 -9.74 -3.22
CA ASP A 99 -16.61 -10.17 -4.00
C ASP A 99 -17.68 -10.85 -3.12
N ASN A 100 -17.23 -11.61 -2.11
CA ASN A 100 -18.10 -12.30 -1.15
C ASN A 100 -18.55 -11.40 0.02
N GLY A 101 -18.13 -10.12 0.06
CA GLY A 101 -18.52 -9.17 1.11
C GLY A 101 -17.92 -9.47 2.48
N VAL A 102 -16.87 -10.30 2.57
CA VAL A 102 -16.14 -10.56 3.82
C VAL A 102 -15.25 -9.35 4.15
N ALA A 103 -14.54 -8.82 3.17
CA ALA A 103 -13.86 -7.55 3.30
C ALA A 103 -14.87 -6.41 3.15
N THR A 104 -14.89 -5.49 4.11
CA THR A 104 -15.85 -4.38 4.14
C THR A 104 -15.17 -3.04 4.46
N GLY A 105 -15.85 -1.92 4.15
CA GLY A 105 -15.44 -0.58 4.54
C GLY A 105 -14.01 -0.24 4.07
N GLY A 106 -13.20 0.30 4.98
CA GLY A 106 -11.82 0.72 4.69
C GLY A 106 -10.83 -0.41 4.35
N MET A 107 -11.22 -1.69 4.49
CA MET A 107 -10.38 -2.81 4.09
C MET A 107 -10.38 -3.03 2.57
N ILE A 108 -11.50 -2.73 1.89
CA ILE A 108 -11.61 -2.87 0.43
C ILE A 108 -10.52 -2.08 -0.29
N PRO A 109 -10.41 -0.74 -0.12
CA PRO A 109 -9.38 0.04 -0.82
C PRO A 109 -7.95 -0.39 -0.44
N LYS A 110 -7.72 -0.93 0.76
CA LYS A 110 -6.40 -1.44 1.15
C LYS A 110 -6.04 -2.73 0.41
N LEU A 111 -6.99 -3.65 0.26
CA LEU A 111 -6.80 -4.85 -0.55
C LEU A 111 -6.62 -4.50 -2.03
N GLU A 112 -7.40 -3.58 -2.57
CA GLU A 112 -7.26 -3.11 -3.95
C GLU A 112 -5.86 -2.50 -4.19
N THR A 113 -5.38 -1.64 -3.27
CA THR A 113 -4.03 -1.08 -3.33
C THR A 113 -2.96 -2.17 -3.23
N ALA A 114 -3.12 -3.14 -2.31
CA ALA A 114 -2.17 -4.24 -2.17
C ALA A 114 -2.10 -5.08 -3.46
N MET A 115 -3.25 -5.45 -4.01
CA MET A 115 -3.32 -6.20 -5.27
C MET A 115 -2.73 -5.42 -6.45
N ALA A 116 -3.01 -4.13 -6.54
CA ALA A 116 -2.47 -3.27 -7.59
C ALA A 116 -0.93 -3.18 -7.51
N ALA A 117 -0.39 -3.01 -6.31
CA ALA A 117 1.06 -2.96 -6.08
C ALA A 117 1.75 -4.29 -6.45
N VAL A 118 1.18 -5.43 -6.08
CA VAL A 118 1.70 -6.75 -6.48
C VAL A 118 1.65 -6.93 -8.01
N ARG A 119 0.54 -6.55 -8.66
CA ARG A 119 0.43 -6.57 -10.13
C ARG A 119 1.43 -5.63 -10.81
N ALA A 120 1.83 -4.55 -10.15
CA ALA A 120 2.83 -3.60 -10.63
C ALA A 120 4.28 -4.05 -10.40
N GLY A 121 4.52 -5.23 -9.79
CA GLY A 121 5.85 -5.83 -9.63
C GLY A 121 6.40 -5.86 -8.21
N VAL A 122 5.65 -5.39 -7.20
CA VAL A 122 6.03 -5.59 -5.79
C VAL A 122 5.89 -7.08 -5.45
N GLU A 123 6.94 -7.70 -4.88
CA GLU A 123 6.92 -9.13 -4.57
C GLU A 123 5.85 -9.50 -3.53
N ALA A 124 5.68 -8.68 -2.50
CA ALA A 124 4.62 -8.86 -1.51
C ALA A 124 4.24 -7.55 -0.82
N VAL A 125 2.96 -7.43 -0.44
CA VAL A 125 2.42 -6.33 0.36
C VAL A 125 1.92 -6.88 1.69
N VAL A 126 2.22 -6.20 2.79
CA VAL A 126 1.73 -6.58 4.12
C VAL A 126 0.82 -5.48 4.66
N ILE A 127 -0.37 -5.87 5.09
CA ILE A 127 -1.31 -5.01 5.81
C ILE A 127 -1.17 -5.32 7.30
N LEU A 128 -0.77 -4.34 8.12
CA LEU A 128 -0.48 -4.56 9.55
C LEU A 128 -0.86 -3.37 10.43
N ASP A 129 -1.04 -3.63 11.73
CA ASP A 129 -1.38 -2.59 12.72
C ASP A 129 -0.16 -1.72 13.06
N GLY A 130 -0.15 -0.49 12.51
CA GLY A 130 0.91 0.49 12.76
C GLY A 130 0.95 1.06 14.18
N ARG A 131 -0.08 0.81 15.03
CA ARG A 131 -0.12 1.25 16.43
C ARG A 131 0.63 0.29 17.36
N ARG A 132 0.90 -0.94 16.90
CA ARG A 132 1.63 -1.91 17.71
C ARG A 132 3.12 -1.54 17.76
N PRO A 133 3.72 -1.45 18.93
CA PRO A 133 5.16 -1.23 19.07
C PRO A 133 5.96 -2.26 18.26
N HIS A 134 6.92 -1.77 17.49
CA HIS A 134 7.85 -2.59 16.68
C HIS A 134 7.18 -3.50 15.63
N ALA A 135 5.92 -3.23 15.22
CA ALA A 135 5.19 -4.08 14.27
C ALA A 135 5.98 -4.33 12.97
N MET A 136 6.64 -3.32 12.41
CA MET A 136 7.48 -3.46 11.22
C MET A 136 8.67 -4.39 11.45
N LEU A 137 9.33 -4.30 12.60
CA LEU A 137 10.48 -5.17 12.93
C LEU A 137 10.02 -6.61 13.12
N VAL A 138 8.88 -6.82 13.79
CA VAL A 138 8.28 -8.15 13.94
C VAL A 138 7.94 -8.73 12.58
N GLU A 139 7.35 -7.93 11.68
CA GLU A 139 7.00 -8.38 10.32
C GLU A 139 8.23 -8.76 9.49
N LEU A 140 9.29 -7.96 9.55
CA LEU A 140 10.46 -8.13 8.68
C LEU A 140 11.45 -9.18 9.20
N PHE A 141 11.50 -9.41 10.51
CA PHE A 141 12.55 -10.23 11.14
C PHE A 141 12.04 -11.47 11.87
N THR A 142 10.75 -11.80 11.79
CA THR A 142 10.22 -13.05 12.39
C THR A 142 9.49 -13.89 11.35
N GLU A 143 9.44 -15.19 11.56
CA GLU A 143 8.78 -16.16 10.65
C GLU A 143 7.25 -15.96 10.58
N PHE A 144 6.64 -15.53 11.68
CA PHE A 144 5.18 -15.43 11.77
C PHE A 144 4.62 -14.09 11.34
N GLY A 145 5.48 -13.06 11.20
CA GLY A 145 5.07 -11.72 10.84
C GLY A 145 4.10 -11.07 11.85
N ALA A 146 3.59 -9.89 11.52
CA ALA A 146 2.68 -9.12 12.37
C ALA A 146 1.30 -8.87 11.73
N GLY A 147 1.17 -9.08 10.43
CA GLY A 147 0.00 -8.72 9.63
C GLY A 147 -0.51 -9.80 8.70
N THR A 148 -1.13 -9.36 7.61
CA THR A 148 -1.57 -10.17 6.47
C THR A 148 -0.69 -9.89 5.26
N LEU A 149 -0.03 -10.90 4.75
CA LEU A 149 0.79 -10.84 3.54
C LEU A 149 -0.05 -11.17 2.31
N VAL A 150 -0.03 -10.26 1.32
CA VAL A 150 -0.65 -10.44 -0.01
C VAL A 150 0.48 -10.57 -1.03
N LYS A 151 0.47 -11.62 -1.85
CA LYS A 151 1.46 -11.87 -2.90
C LYS A 151 0.83 -12.50 -4.14
N ALA A 152 1.55 -12.51 -5.26
CA ALA A 152 1.25 -13.44 -6.34
C ALA A 152 1.39 -14.88 -5.82
N SER A 153 0.67 -15.82 -6.39
CA SER A 153 0.60 -17.23 -5.95
C SER A 153 1.97 -17.84 -5.68
#